data_6a9a0fcdccaa6a05c8a95f10c1eb12e2
#
_entry.id   6a9a0fcdccaa6a05c8a95f10c1eb12e2
#
_cell.length_a   1.000
_cell.length_b   1.000
_cell.length_c   1.000
_cell.angle_alpha   90.00
_cell.angle_beta   90.00
_cell.angle_gamma   90.00
#
_symmetry.space_group_name_H-M   'P 1'
#
loop_
_entity.id
_entity.type
_entity.pdbx_description
1 polymer ?
#
loop_
_entity_poly.entity_id
_entity_poly.type
_entity_poly.pdbx_seq_one_letter_code
_entity_poly.pdbx_strand_id
1 'polypeptide(L)'
;MKSTLSRTTMPARLLIGVALILAISLGFFALLMLPPLKELAQMAMYLGLTALVSALAGYVAYRLGWINFSPALRWTLLGGYALASLLTFFNVWFSAQMMFASQHDLLLAIVLLVFASGMAMVLGYFLSSTITERIHKLKQAAEQLAQGDLQTRVAVSGHDEVAVLAFTFNQMAEQLQAADRRQRELESLRRDLIAWVSHDLQTPLTSMRAILEALSDGVVDDPETVKRYLHTAQRDVRSLSSLIDDLFQMAQLDAGGFPLNRAKASLGDLVSDTLESFTELAKQHEIYLEGNVDPDVDPVHMDTQAIGRVLINLIGNAFRHTPPTGRVSIWVRRTTRGVDVTVSDTGEGIREEDIPHIFERFYRGEKSRNRVTGGAGLGLAIARGIVRAHGGDIRVESELGKGTQFTFYIP
;
A
#
# COMPACT_ATOMS: atom_id res chain seq x y z
N MET A 1 -6.69 23.15 32.10
CA MET A 1 -6.63 22.41 33.38
C MET A 1 -6.43 20.89 33.23
N LYS A 2 -5.96 20.39 32.07
CA LYS A 2 -5.74 18.93 31.78
C LYS A 2 -4.29 18.43 31.91
N SER A 3 -3.31 19.27 32.25
CA SER A 3 -1.89 18.92 32.10
C SER A 3 -1.12 18.64 33.44
N THR A 4 -1.71 18.83 34.60
CA THR A 4 -1.00 18.64 35.89
C THR A 4 -1.19 17.26 36.50
N LEU A 5 -2.25 16.53 36.17
CA LEU A 5 -2.54 15.19 36.71
C LEU A 5 -1.68 14.05 36.12
N SER A 6 -1.01 14.27 35.01
CA SER A 6 -0.21 13.23 34.32
C SER A 6 1.19 13.02 34.94
N ARG A 7 1.66 13.90 35.81
CA ARG A 7 3.00 13.84 36.44
C ARG A 7 3.04 13.26 37.85
N THR A 8 1.92 12.93 38.47
CA THR A 8 1.91 12.31 39.82
C THR A 8 2.18 10.80 39.70
N THR A 9 3.10 10.30 40.51
CA THR A 9 3.37 8.85 40.61
C THR A 9 2.12 8.10 41.08
N MET A 10 1.95 6.84 40.68
CA MET A 10 0.79 5.99 41.04
C MET A 10 0.47 6.02 42.56
N PRO A 11 1.46 5.93 43.49
CA PRO A 11 1.21 6.06 44.94
C PRO A 11 0.63 7.41 45.36
N ALA A 12 1.07 8.50 44.74
CA ALA A 12 0.54 9.83 45.02
C ALA A 12 -0.94 9.98 44.65
N ARG A 13 -1.38 9.35 43.57
CA ARG A 13 -2.80 9.34 43.14
C ARG A 13 -3.67 8.57 44.12
N LEU A 14 -3.17 7.45 44.67
CA LEU A 14 -3.85 6.67 45.70
C LEU A 14 -4.04 7.50 46.96
N LEU A 15 -2.98 8.16 47.43
CA LEU A 15 -3.03 9.01 48.64
C LEU A 15 -3.98 10.20 48.49
N ILE A 16 -3.97 10.86 47.32
CA ILE A 16 -4.89 11.96 47.00
C ILE A 16 -6.35 11.45 47.01
N GLY A 17 -6.61 10.30 46.39
CA GLY A 17 -7.95 9.69 46.36
C GLY A 17 -8.45 9.36 47.77
N VAL A 18 -7.63 8.74 48.61
CA VAL A 18 -7.97 8.39 50.00
C VAL A 18 -8.21 9.64 50.82
N ALA A 19 -7.37 10.67 50.71
CA ALA A 19 -7.55 11.94 51.40
C ALA A 19 -8.84 12.66 50.97
N LEU A 20 -9.17 12.64 49.68
CA LEU A 20 -10.41 13.23 49.18
C LEU A 20 -11.65 12.53 49.75
N ILE A 21 -11.67 11.19 49.72
CA ILE A 21 -12.78 10.39 50.27
C ILE A 21 -12.94 10.64 51.78
N LEU A 22 -11.84 10.68 52.52
CA LEU A 22 -11.85 10.99 53.94
C LEU A 22 -12.47 12.38 54.23
N ALA A 23 -12.04 13.40 53.46
CA ALA A 23 -12.56 14.76 53.61
C ALA A 23 -14.06 14.84 53.28
N ILE A 24 -14.52 14.17 52.20
CA ILE A 24 -15.94 14.10 51.84
C ILE A 24 -16.75 13.40 52.91
N SER A 25 -16.26 12.25 53.43
CA SER A 25 -16.96 11.48 54.46
C SER A 25 -17.11 12.26 55.80
N LEU A 26 -16.06 12.93 56.21
CA LEU A 26 -16.10 13.79 57.41
C LEU A 26 -16.99 15.02 57.20
N GLY A 27 -16.98 15.64 56.04
CA GLY A 27 -17.86 16.74 55.68
C GLY A 27 -19.33 16.33 55.68
N PHE A 28 -19.63 15.14 55.13
CA PHE A 28 -20.98 14.57 55.13
C PHE A 28 -21.48 14.25 56.55
N PHE A 29 -20.62 13.66 57.37
CA PHE A 29 -20.91 13.40 58.81
C PHE A 29 -21.17 14.70 59.55
N ALA A 30 -20.33 15.73 59.42
CA ALA A 30 -20.48 17.02 60.05
C ALA A 30 -21.78 17.75 59.66
N LEU A 31 -22.16 17.64 58.37
CA LEU A 31 -23.34 18.32 57.80
C LEU A 31 -24.63 17.66 58.23
N LEU A 32 -24.70 16.32 58.31
CA LEU A 32 -25.94 15.59 58.63
C LEU A 32 -26.19 15.47 60.15
N MET A 33 -25.14 15.21 60.90
CA MET A 33 -25.28 14.89 62.33
C MET A 33 -25.04 16.08 63.26
N LEU A 34 -24.43 17.18 62.77
CA LEU A 34 -24.01 18.34 63.53
C LEU A 34 -23.34 17.93 64.85
N PRO A 35 -22.35 17.04 64.86
CA PRO A 35 -21.81 16.44 66.06
C PRO A 35 -20.99 17.44 66.88
N PRO A 36 -20.90 17.24 68.25
CA PRO A 36 -19.94 17.99 69.04
C PRO A 36 -18.51 17.77 68.56
N LEU A 37 -17.64 18.76 68.75
CA LEU A 37 -16.24 18.70 68.23
C LEU A 37 -15.48 17.43 68.67
N LYS A 38 -15.81 16.92 69.92
CA LYS A 38 -15.20 15.68 70.39
C LYS A 38 -15.56 14.45 69.58
N GLU A 39 -16.81 14.32 69.18
CA GLU A 39 -17.28 13.19 68.35
C GLU A 39 -16.75 13.31 66.91
N LEU A 40 -16.70 14.51 66.38
CA LEU A 40 -16.08 14.77 65.07
C LEU A 40 -14.60 14.38 65.05
N ALA A 41 -13.87 14.73 66.13
CA ALA A 41 -12.44 14.37 66.24
C ALA A 41 -12.25 12.85 66.40
N GLN A 42 -13.12 12.16 67.19
CA GLN A 42 -13.08 10.70 67.27
C GLN A 42 -13.37 10.01 65.95
N MET A 43 -14.38 10.47 65.22
CA MET A 43 -14.70 9.96 63.88
C MET A 43 -13.55 10.17 62.87
N ALA A 44 -12.95 11.36 62.88
CA ALA A 44 -11.78 11.67 62.11
C ALA A 44 -10.58 10.75 62.40
N MET A 45 -10.37 10.45 63.66
CA MET A 45 -9.32 9.53 64.13
C MET A 45 -9.57 8.09 63.61
N TYR A 46 -10.79 7.56 63.71
CA TYR A 46 -11.12 6.19 63.30
C TYR A 46 -11.10 6.02 61.84
N LEU A 47 -11.73 6.94 61.09
CA LEU A 47 -11.69 6.91 59.61
C LEU A 47 -10.27 7.16 59.09
N GLY A 48 -9.50 8.02 59.74
CA GLY A 48 -8.10 8.26 59.37
C GLY A 48 -7.23 7.02 59.56
N LEU A 49 -7.40 6.28 60.66
CA LEU A 49 -6.66 5.05 60.92
C LEU A 49 -7.00 3.95 59.90
N THR A 50 -8.28 3.74 59.64
CA THR A 50 -8.71 2.72 58.66
C THR A 50 -8.34 3.10 57.22
N ALA A 51 -8.37 4.40 56.88
CA ALA A 51 -7.89 4.91 55.58
C ALA A 51 -6.39 4.69 55.42
N LEU A 52 -5.60 4.89 56.47
CA LEU A 52 -4.16 4.65 56.46
C LEU A 52 -3.84 3.16 56.25
N VAL A 53 -4.54 2.26 56.92
CA VAL A 53 -4.42 0.79 56.72
C VAL A 53 -4.78 0.40 55.29
N SER A 54 -5.86 0.96 54.75
CA SER A 54 -6.30 0.69 53.35
C SER A 54 -5.31 1.22 52.34
N ALA A 55 -4.76 2.42 52.55
CA ALA A 55 -3.72 2.98 51.66
C ALA A 55 -2.43 2.16 51.73
N LEU A 56 -2.03 1.69 52.93
CA LEU A 56 -0.87 0.83 53.09
C LEU A 56 -1.05 -0.52 52.40
N ALA A 57 -2.21 -1.16 52.55
CA ALA A 57 -2.53 -2.42 51.88
C ALA A 57 -2.52 -2.26 50.34
N GLY A 58 -3.14 -1.20 49.82
CA GLY A 58 -3.10 -0.87 48.39
C GLY A 58 -1.68 -0.61 47.86
N TYR A 59 -0.86 0.11 48.63
CA TYR A 59 0.54 0.36 48.30
C TYR A 59 1.38 -0.91 48.29
N VAL A 60 1.20 -1.78 49.28
CA VAL A 60 1.89 -3.08 49.36
C VAL A 60 1.50 -3.97 48.19
N ALA A 61 0.21 -4.07 47.87
CA ALA A 61 -0.28 -4.82 46.73
C ALA A 61 0.33 -4.31 45.41
N TYR A 62 0.42 -2.99 45.24
CA TYR A 62 1.09 -2.35 44.10
C TYR A 62 2.59 -2.67 44.04
N ARG A 63 3.32 -2.53 45.19
CA ARG A 63 4.76 -2.74 45.27
C ARG A 63 5.17 -4.21 45.07
N LEU A 64 4.37 -5.14 45.55
CA LEU A 64 4.56 -6.57 45.34
C LEU A 64 4.30 -6.98 43.89
N GLY A 65 3.81 -6.04 43.06
CA GLY A 65 3.56 -6.35 41.62
C GLY A 65 2.44 -7.37 41.45
N TRP A 66 1.41 -7.37 42.29
CA TRP A 66 0.26 -8.30 42.19
C TRP A 66 -0.27 -8.43 40.75
N ILE A 67 -0.26 -7.32 40.02
CA ILE A 67 -0.69 -7.28 38.59
C ILE A 67 0.15 -8.22 37.74
N ASN A 68 1.43 -8.40 38.06
CA ASN A 68 2.38 -9.21 37.23
C ASN A 68 2.33 -10.70 37.60
N PHE A 69 1.80 -11.09 38.75
CA PHE A 69 1.72 -12.50 39.16
C PHE A 69 0.46 -13.21 38.64
N SER A 70 -0.51 -12.47 38.15
CA SER A 70 -1.76 -13.05 37.72
C SER A 70 -1.65 -13.59 36.29
N PRO A 71 -2.02 -14.85 36.01
CA PRO A 71 -1.93 -15.46 34.68
C PRO A 71 -2.94 -14.89 33.66
N ALA A 72 -3.94 -14.12 34.14
CA ALA A 72 -4.92 -13.49 33.28
C ALA A 72 -5.51 -12.23 33.90
N LEU A 73 -5.80 -11.19 33.11
CA LEU A 73 -6.35 -9.90 33.51
C LEU A 73 -7.62 -10.04 34.38
N ARG A 74 -8.49 -11.04 34.10
CA ARG A 74 -9.69 -11.33 34.86
C ARG A 74 -9.38 -11.61 36.36
N TRP A 75 -8.31 -12.37 36.64
CA TRP A 75 -7.91 -12.70 38.02
C TRP A 75 -7.28 -11.51 38.72
N THR A 76 -6.56 -10.66 38.01
CA THR A 76 -6.03 -9.39 38.53
C THR A 76 -7.15 -8.46 38.98
N LEU A 77 -8.16 -8.27 38.14
CA LEU A 77 -9.30 -7.42 38.44
C LEU A 77 -10.16 -8.02 39.58
N LEU A 78 -10.41 -9.32 39.53
CA LEU A 78 -11.18 -10.03 40.55
C LEU A 78 -10.48 -9.96 41.92
N GLY A 79 -9.16 -10.15 41.96
CA GLY A 79 -8.35 -9.97 43.17
C GLY A 79 -8.37 -8.53 43.70
N GLY A 80 -8.35 -7.53 42.80
CA GLY A 80 -8.52 -6.13 43.16
C GLY A 80 -9.88 -5.84 43.80
N TYR A 81 -10.96 -6.35 43.25
CA TYR A 81 -12.32 -6.22 43.85
C TYR A 81 -12.44 -6.97 45.18
N ALA A 82 -11.86 -8.18 45.26
CA ALA A 82 -11.85 -8.94 46.51
C ALA A 82 -11.09 -8.19 47.63
N LEU A 83 -9.92 -7.64 47.31
CA LEU A 83 -9.14 -6.82 48.24
C LEU A 83 -9.92 -5.57 48.67
N ALA A 84 -10.53 -4.85 47.72
CA ALA A 84 -11.34 -3.67 48.04
C ALA A 84 -12.54 -4.03 48.93
N SER A 85 -13.24 -5.13 48.65
CA SER A 85 -14.35 -5.61 49.48
C SER A 85 -13.90 -5.99 50.91
N LEU A 86 -12.76 -6.68 51.02
CA LEU A 86 -12.18 -7.05 52.30
C LEU A 86 -11.79 -5.83 53.14
N LEU A 87 -11.18 -4.82 52.52
CA LEU A 87 -10.81 -3.56 53.16
C LEU A 87 -12.07 -2.77 53.58
N THR A 88 -13.10 -2.74 52.73
CA THR A 88 -14.39 -2.12 53.07
C THR A 88 -15.04 -2.81 54.26
N PHE A 89 -15.06 -4.15 54.28
CA PHE A 89 -15.55 -4.92 55.42
C PHE A 89 -14.79 -4.58 56.71
N PHE A 90 -13.45 -4.60 56.63
CA PHE A 90 -12.61 -4.25 57.79
C PHE A 90 -12.87 -2.83 58.30
N ASN A 91 -12.96 -1.84 57.40
CA ASN A 91 -13.21 -0.45 57.75
C ASN A 91 -14.55 -0.28 58.48
N VAL A 92 -15.62 -0.88 57.97
CA VAL A 92 -16.94 -0.75 58.60
C VAL A 92 -17.02 -1.54 59.90
N TRP A 93 -16.49 -2.78 59.93
CA TRP A 93 -16.44 -3.60 61.15
C TRP A 93 -15.67 -2.89 62.26
N PHE A 94 -14.47 -2.37 61.96
CA PHE A 94 -13.64 -1.66 62.95
C PHE A 94 -14.33 -0.39 63.44
N SER A 95 -14.88 0.42 62.53
CA SER A 95 -15.60 1.65 62.90
C SER A 95 -16.85 1.35 63.75
N ALA A 96 -17.62 0.33 63.40
CA ALA A 96 -18.82 -0.07 64.17
C ALA A 96 -18.46 -0.58 65.54
N GLN A 97 -17.38 -1.35 65.74
CA GLN A 97 -16.90 -1.83 67.04
C GLN A 97 -16.46 -0.70 67.93
N MET A 98 -15.91 0.39 67.39
CA MET A 98 -15.42 1.53 68.15
C MET A 98 -16.51 2.56 68.43
N MET A 99 -17.63 2.57 67.76
CA MET A 99 -18.72 3.54 67.85
C MET A 99 -19.91 3.07 68.71
N PHE A 100 -19.82 1.96 69.44
CA PHE A 100 -20.87 1.47 70.30
C PHE A 100 -22.18 1.03 69.69
N ALA A 101 -22.13 0.35 68.59
CA ALA A 101 -23.29 -0.34 68.09
C ALA A 101 -23.72 -1.44 69.09
N SER A 102 -25.03 -1.65 69.26
CA SER A 102 -25.52 -2.82 70.01
C SER A 102 -25.08 -4.09 69.28
N GLN A 103 -24.96 -5.23 70.02
CA GLN A 103 -24.58 -6.50 69.34
C GLN A 103 -25.56 -6.87 68.23
N HIS A 104 -26.81 -6.50 68.33
CA HIS A 104 -27.82 -6.70 67.26
C HIS A 104 -27.54 -5.84 66.03
N ASP A 105 -27.21 -4.57 66.19
CA ASP A 105 -26.91 -3.64 65.08
C ASP A 105 -25.60 -4.04 64.42
N LEU A 106 -24.61 -4.51 65.19
CA LEU A 106 -23.36 -5.05 64.61
C LEU A 106 -23.61 -6.25 63.75
N LEU A 107 -24.46 -7.22 64.12
CA LEU A 107 -24.83 -8.39 63.31
C LEU A 107 -25.55 -7.98 62.05
N LEU A 108 -26.49 -7.05 62.10
CA LEU A 108 -27.18 -6.52 60.93
C LEU A 108 -26.21 -5.84 59.96
N ALA A 109 -25.28 -5.01 60.50
CA ALA A 109 -24.25 -4.36 59.69
C ALA A 109 -23.33 -5.39 59.00
N ILE A 110 -22.95 -6.48 59.66
CA ILE A 110 -22.16 -7.55 59.08
C ILE A 110 -22.92 -8.25 57.91
N VAL A 111 -24.20 -8.58 58.13
CA VAL A 111 -25.02 -9.22 57.08
C VAL A 111 -25.16 -8.33 55.87
N LEU A 112 -25.44 -7.03 56.01
CA LEU A 112 -25.53 -6.06 54.95
C LEU A 112 -24.22 -5.90 54.22
N LEU A 113 -23.09 -5.88 54.93
CA LEU A 113 -21.75 -5.79 54.34
C LEU A 113 -21.38 -7.02 53.53
N VAL A 114 -21.68 -8.22 54.02
CA VAL A 114 -21.46 -9.48 53.30
C VAL A 114 -22.27 -9.46 51.99
N PHE A 115 -23.56 -9.04 52.08
CA PHE A 115 -24.41 -8.92 50.88
C PHE A 115 -23.85 -7.87 49.90
N ALA A 116 -23.50 -6.66 50.36
CA ALA A 116 -22.98 -5.58 49.52
C ALA A 116 -21.63 -5.97 48.87
N SER A 117 -20.74 -6.61 49.63
CA SER A 117 -19.46 -7.10 49.11
C SER A 117 -19.64 -8.22 48.08
N GLY A 118 -20.57 -9.15 48.32
CA GLY A 118 -20.92 -10.19 47.36
C GLY A 118 -21.48 -9.62 46.06
N MET A 119 -22.39 -8.63 46.17
CA MET A 119 -22.96 -7.96 44.98
C MET A 119 -21.89 -7.19 44.20
N ALA A 120 -21.01 -6.45 44.90
CA ALA A 120 -19.88 -5.74 44.26
C ALA A 120 -18.94 -6.72 43.53
N MET A 121 -18.69 -7.88 44.12
CA MET A 121 -17.84 -8.91 43.51
C MET A 121 -18.47 -9.52 42.22
N VAL A 122 -19.79 -9.80 42.24
CA VAL A 122 -20.52 -10.30 41.07
C VAL A 122 -20.51 -9.27 39.92
N LEU A 123 -20.83 -8.01 40.22
CA LEU A 123 -20.79 -6.93 39.22
C LEU A 123 -19.38 -6.70 38.68
N GLY A 124 -18.38 -6.70 39.55
CA GLY A 124 -16.99 -6.58 39.18
C GLY A 124 -16.52 -7.73 38.23
N TYR A 125 -16.93 -8.97 38.56
CA TYR A 125 -16.65 -10.11 37.70
C TYR A 125 -17.31 -9.97 36.33
N PHE A 126 -18.57 -9.56 36.26
CA PHE A 126 -19.30 -9.37 35.04
C PHE A 126 -18.66 -8.30 34.15
N LEU A 127 -18.34 -7.13 34.67
CA LEU A 127 -17.66 -6.05 33.98
C LEU A 127 -16.25 -6.47 33.49
N SER A 128 -15.49 -7.12 34.40
CA SER A 128 -14.15 -7.63 34.07
C SER A 128 -14.18 -8.65 32.95
N SER A 129 -15.14 -9.59 32.97
CA SER A 129 -15.24 -10.62 31.93
C SER A 129 -15.55 -10.02 30.56
N THR A 130 -16.40 -9.00 30.49
CA THR A 130 -16.77 -8.33 29.24
C THR A 130 -15.56 -7.64 28.60
N ILE A 131 -14.76 -6.92 29.37
CA ILE A 131 -13.54 -6.25 28.86
C ILE A 131 -12.49 -7.28 28.44
N THR A 132 -12.28 -8.30 29.28
CA THR A 132 -11.27 -9.34 29.01
C THR A 132 -11.60 -10.14 27.76
N GLU A 133 -12.86 -10.43 27.48
CA GLU A 133 -13.28 -11.14 26.27
C GLU A 133 -12.95 -10.34 24.99
N ARG A 134 -13.19 -9.02 25.01
CA ARG A 134 -12.84 -8.16 23.86
C ARG A 134 -11.34 -8.14 23.60
N ILE A 135 -10.52 -8.03 24.65
CA ILE A 135 -9.06 -8.05 24.55
C ILE A 135 -8.58 -9.42 24.03
N HIS A 136 -9.22 -10.50 24.50
CA HIS A 136 -8.87 -11.85 24.03
C HIS A 136 -9.17 -12.06 22.55
N LYS A 137 -10.31 -11.57 22.05
CA LYS A 137 -10.64 -11.59 20.62
C LYS A 137 -9.61 -10.79 19.79
N LEU A 138 -9.18 -9.64 20.29
CA LEU A 138 -8.15 -8.83 19.64
C LEU A 138 -6.80 -9.56 19.60
N LYS A 139 -6.41 -10.21 20.71
CA LYS A 139 -5.21 -11.05 20.77
C LYS A 139 -5.26 -12.18 19.74
N GLN A 140 -6.36 -12.93 19.69
CA GLN A 140 -6.53 -14.02 18.72
C GLN A 140 -6.44 -13.52 17.28
N ALA A 141 -7.09 -12.40 16.97
CA ALA A 141 -7.00 -11.80 15.63
C ALA A 141 -5.57 -11.38 15.29
N ALA A 142 -4.81 -10.84 16.26
CA ALA A 142 -3.41 -10.48 16.06
C ALA A 142 -2.53 -11.72 15.81
N GLU A 143 -2.79 -12.83 16.51
CA GLU A 143 -2.10 -14.11 16.28
C GLU A 143 -2.41 -14.68 14.89
N GLN A 144 -3.66 -14.61 14.43
CA GLN A 144 -4.07 -15.02 13.08
C GLN A 144 -3.42 -14.15 12.00
N LEU A 145 -3.40 -12.83 12.20
CA LEU A 145 -2.72 -11.91 11.30
C LEU A 145 -1.22 -12.22 11.19
N ALA A 146 -0.56 -12.51 12.32
CA ALA A 146 0.85 -12.89 12.37
C ALA A 146 1.13 -14.25 11.68
N GLN A 147 0.15 -15.14 11.61
CA GLN A 147 0.22 -16.41 10.87
C GLN A 147 -0.05 -16.25 9.37
N GLY A 148 -0.33 -15.01 8.90
CA GLY A 148 -0.53 -14.70 7.49
C GLY A 148 -1.98 -14.61 7.04
N ASP A 149 -2.96 -14.75 7.94
CA ASP A 149 -4.36 -14.48 7.60
C ASP A 149 -4.64 -12.97 7.63
N LEU A 150 -4.32 -12.32 6.52
CA LEU A 150 -4.52 -10.88 6.35
C LEU A 150 -5.99 -10.47 6.20
N GLN A 151 -6.93 -11.42 6.12
CA GLN A 151 -8.35 -11.12 6.03
C GLN A 151 -9.01 -11.00 7.39
N THR A 152 -8.34 -11.43 8.45
CA THR A 152 -8.85 -11.34 9.81
C THR A 152 -9.19 -9.90 10.19
N ARG A 153 -10.39 -9.72 10.74
CA ARG A 153 -10.89 -8.43 11.26
C ARG A 153 -11.55 -8.64 12.61
N VAL A 154 -11.48 -7.61 13.45
CA VAL A 154 -12.11 -7.58 14.77
C VAL A 154 -13.35 -6.70 14.72
N ALA A 155 -14.45 -7.18 15.30
CA ALA A 155 -15.66 -6.38 15.41
C ALA A 155 -15.40 -5.16 16.33
N VAL A 156 -15.63 -3.95 15.82
CA VAL A 156 -15.52 -2.72 16.60
C VAL A 156 -16.84 -2.54 17.36
N SER A 157 -16.79 -2.65 18.69
CA SER A 157 -17.97 -2.54 19.54
C SER A 157 -17.70 -1.55 20.67
N GLY A 158 -18.59 -0.58 20.86
CA GLY A 158 -18.46 0.47 21.88
C GLY A 158 -17.74 1.72 21.39
N HIS A 159 -17.41 2.63 22.35
CA HIS A 159 -16.77 3.93 22.09
C HIS A 159 -15.58 4.16 23.05
N ASP A 160 -15.11 3.07 23.67
CA ASP A 160 -13.99 3.07 24.61
C ASP A 160 -12.63 2.88 23.91
N GLU A 161 -11.56 2.86 24.69
CA GLU A 161 -10.18 2.69 24.22
C GLU A 161 -9.98 1.33 23.52
N VAL A 162 -10.76 0.30 23.90
CA VAL A 162 -10.69 -1.02 23.27
C VAL A 162 -11.30 -0.98 21.87
N ALA A 163 -12.39 -0.21 21.67
CA ALA A 163 -12.98 0.01 20.36
C ALA A 163 -12.02 0.77 19.41
N VAL A 164 -11.33 1.81 19.94
CA VAL A 164 -10.29 2.54 19.19
C VAL A 164 -9.16 1.59 18.80
N LEU A 165 -8.73 0.72 19.72
CA LEU A 165 -7.66 -0.26 19.46
C LEU A 165 -8.09 -1.28 18.39
N ALA A 166 -9.32 -1.77 18.44
CA ALA A 166 -9.87 -2.68 17.42
C ALA A 166 -9.96 -2.01 16.05
N PHE A 167 -10.37 -0.75 15.99
CA PHE A 167 -10.38 0.04 14.76
C PHE A 167 -8.98 0.22 14.17
N THR A 168 -8.01 0.62 15.00
CA THR A 168 -6.61 0.79 14.58
C THR A 168 -5.99 -0.53 14.10
N PHE A 169 -6.32 -1.65 14.78
CA PHE A 169 -5.93 -2.99 14.34
C PHE A 169 -6.47 -3.31 12.94
N ASN A 170 -7.75 -3.04 12.68
CA ASN A 170 -8.35 -3.27 11.37
C ASN A 170 -7.71 -2.42 10.26
N GLN A 171 -7.37 -1.15 10.55
CA GLN A 171 -6.63 -0.30 9.61
C GLN A 171 -5.24 -0.88 9.29
N MET A 172 -4.51 -1.35 10.30
CA MET A 172 -3.20 -1.98 10.09
C MET A 172 -3.33 -3.26 9.25
N ALA A 173 -4.33 -4.10 9.53
CA ALA A 173 -4.59 -5.32 8.75
C ALA A 173 -4.93 -4.99 7.28
N GLU A 174 -5.68 -3.92 7.03
CA GLU A 174 -6.00 -3.45 5.67
C GLU A 174 -4.75 -2.97 4.93
N GLN A 175 -3.89 -2.20 5.59
CA GLN A 175 -2.63 -1.73 5.00
C GLN A 175 -1.69 -2.90 4.66
N LEU A 176 -1.57 -3.89 5.56
CA LEU A 176 -0.78 -5.10 5.31
C LEU A 176 -1.33 -5.90 4.14
N GLN A 177 -2.66 -6.06 4.06
CA GLN A 177 -3.31 -6.75 2.95
C GLN A 177 -3.08 -6.03 1.61
N ALA A 178 -3.15 -4.70 1.59
CA ALA A 178 -2.87 -3.90 0.41
C ALA A 178 -1.40 -4.01 -0.02
N ALA A 179 -0.46 -4.00 0.94
CA ALA A 179 0.97 -4.17 0.67
C ALA A 179 1.27 -5.57 0.10
N ASP A 180 0.69 -6.63 0.68
CA ASP A 180 0.83 -8.02 0.20
C ASP A 180 0.29 -8.19 -1.24
N ARG A 181 -0.88 -7.60 -1.54
CA ARG A 181 -1.42 -7.61 -2.91
C ARG A 181 -0.47 -6.94 -3.89
N ARG A 182 0.04 -5.75 -3.57
CA ARG A 182 1.01 -5.05 -4.42
C ARG A 182 2.28 -5.85 -4.62
N GLN A 183 2.78 -6.50 -3.56
CA GLN A 183 3.97 -7.33 -3.68
C GLN A 183 3.73 -8.52 -4.61
N ARG A 184 2.60 -9.21 -4.49
CA ARG A 184 2.23 -10.34 -5.38
C ARG A 184 2.06 -9.91 -6.83
N GLU A 185 1.46 -8.74 -7.06
CA GLU A 185 1.34 -8.16 -8.40
C GLU A 185 2.73 -7.90 -9.01
N LEU A 186 3.64 -7.28 -8.24
CA LEU A 186 5.02 -7.04 -8.67
C LEU A 186 5.79 -8.34 -8.95
N GLU A 187 5.62 -9.36 -8.09
CA GLU A 187 6.24 -10.67 -8.29
C GLU A 187 5.68 -11.41 -9.51
N SER A 188 4.39 -11.27 -9.80
CA SER A 188 3.78 -11.80 -11.01
C SER A 188 4.34 -11.11 -12.26
N LEU A 189 4.32 -9.78 -12.26
CA LEU A 189 4.90 -8.98 -13.36
C LEU A 189 6.37 -9.32 -13.60
N ARG A 190 7.17 -9.51 -12.54
CA ARG A 190 8.57 -9.92 -12.65
C ARG A 190 8.73 -11.31 -13.27
N ARG A 191 7.90 -12.27 -12.88
CA ARG A 191 7.93 -13.64 -13.44
C ARG A 191 7.54 -13.64 -14.91
N ASP A 192 6.48 -12.91 -15.24
CA ASP A 192 6.00 -12.78 -16.62
C ASP A 192 7.07 -12.12 -17.50
N LEU A 193 7.74 -11.07 -17.00
CA LEU A 193 8.87 -10.43 -17.66
C LEU A 193 9.99 -11.43 -17.98
N ILE A 194 10.44 -12.22 -16.98
CA ILE A 194 11.53 -13.19 -17.17
C ILE A 194 11.14 -14.26 -18.19
N ALA A 195 9.93 -14.78 -18.10
CA ALA A 195 9.43 -15.81 -19.04
C ALA A 195 9.39 -15.27 -20.47
N TRP A 196 8.90 -14.05 -20.65
CA TRP A 196 8.79 -13.36 -21.93
C TRP A 196 10.14 -13.07 -22.57
N VAL A 197 11.02 -12.43 -21.81
CA VAL A 197 12.39 -12.12 -22.26
C VAL A 197 13.12 -13.39 -22.65
N SER A 198 13.01 -14.45 -21.87
CA SER A 198 13.65 -15.74 -22.16
C SER A 198 13.15 -16.33 -23.48
N HIS A 199 11.86 -16.31 -23.73
CA HIS A 199 11.27 -16.82 -24.96
C HIS A 199 11.72 -16.01 -26.19
N ASP A 200 11.66 -14.68 -26.11
CA ASP A 200 11.97 -13.80 -27.25
C ASP A 200 13.49 -13.70 -27.53
N LEU A 201 14.35 -14.00 -26.55
CA LEU A 201 15.78 -14.18 -26.76
C LEU A 201 16.11 -15.56 -27.33
N GLN A 202 15.43 -16.62 -26.91
CA GLN A 202 15.71 -17.99 -27.37
C GLN A 202 15.43 -18.19 -28.86
N THR A 203 14.37 -17.56 -29.40
CA THR A 203 13.95 -17.73 -30.77
C THR A 203 15.05 -17.32 -31.79
N PRO A 204 15.58 -16.07 -31.78
CA PRO A 204 16.64 -15.68 -32.70
C PRO A 204 17.97 -16.43 -32.43
N LEU A 205 18.26 -16.73 -31.16
CA LEU A 205 19.46 -17.51 -30.79
C LEU A 205 19.42 -18.93 -31.38
N THR A 206 18.27 -19.60 -31.30
CA THR A 206 18.11 -20.96 -31.85
C THR A 206 18.21 -20.93 -33.39
N SER A 207 17.61 -19.91 -34.03
CA SER A 207 17.71 -19.71 -35.47
C SER A 207 19.17 -19.50 -35.93
N MET A 208 19.89 -18.59 -35.26
CA MET A 208 21.30 -18.32 -35.53
C MET A 208 22.17 -19.57 -35.34
N ARG A 209 21.94 -20.32 -34.25
CA ARG A 209 22.70 -21.56 -33.98
C ARG A 209 22.47 -22.59 -35.09
N ALA A 210 21.22 -22.82 -35.48
CA ALA A 210 20.91 -23.77 -36.55
C ALA A 210 21.53 -23.35 -37.91
N ILE A 211 21.54 -22.04 -38.22
CA ILE A 211 22.19 -21.50 -39.41
C ILE A 211 23.71 -21.75 -39.38
N LEU A 212 24.36 -21.44 -38.23
CA LEU A 212 25.80 -21.63 -38.08
C LEU A 212 26.20 -23.11 -38.10
N GLU A 213 25.42 -24.00 -37.47
CA GLU A 213 25.63 -25.45 -37.51
C GLU A 213 25.52 -25.95 -38.96
N ALA A 214 24.48 -25.56 -39.74
CA ALA A 214 24.28 -25.95 -41.12
C ALA A 214 25.42 -25.49 -42.05
N LEU A 215 25.96 -24.29 -41.82
CA LEU A 215 27.10 -23.75 -42.56
C LEU A 215 28.42 -24.44 -42.17
N SER A 216 28.61 -24.70 -40.88
CA SER A 216 29.83 -25.34 -40.38
C SER A 216 29.96 -26.80 -40.79
N ASP A 217 28.85 -27.52 -40.81
CA ASP A 217 28.81 -28.94 -41.16
C ASP A 217 28.80 -29.19 -42.68
N GLY A 218 28.85 -28.10 -43.46
CA GLY A 218 28.84 -28.20 -44.93
C GLY A 218 27.54 -28.75 -45.53
N VAL A 219 26.44 -28.69 -44.75
CA VAL A 219 25.11 -29.13 -45.20
C VAL A 219 24.55 -28.17 -46.27
N VAL A 220 25.04 -26.94 -46.24
CA VAL A 220 24.67 -25.86 -47.18
C VAL A 220 25.93 -25.29 -47.79
N ASP A 221 26.19 -25.56 -49.06
CA ASP A 221 27.33 -25.11 -49.82
C ASP A 221 26.95 -24.25 -51.05
N ASP A 222 25.66 -24.20 -51.41
CA ASP A 222 25.15 -23.35 -52.46
C ASP A 222 25.27 -21.86 -52.09
N PRO A 223 25.96 -21.03 -52.94
CA PRO A 223 26.23 -19.62 -52.61
C PRO A 223 25.01 -18.77 -52.35
N GLU A 224 23.91 -19.01 -53.01
CA GLU A 224 22.67 -18.23 -52.84
C GLU A 224 21.98 -18.58 -51.52
N THR A 225 21.99 -19.85 -51.12
CA THR A 225 21.48 -20.29 -49.84
C THR A 225 22.36 -19.81 -48.66
N VAL A 226 23.69 -19.87 -48.79
CA VAL A 226 24.65 -19.30 -47.84
C VAL A 226 24.38 -17.81 -47.62
N LYS A 227 24.24 -17.04 -48.69
CA LYS A 227 23.94 -15.60 -48.63
C LYS A 227 22.60 -15.33 -47.93
N ARG A 228 21.58 -16.08 -48.22
CA ARG A 228 20.26 -15.99 -47.56
C ARG A 228 20.36 -16.30 -46.08
N TYR A 229 21.12 -17.34 -45.69
CA TYR A 229 21.34 -17.71 -44.28
C TYR A 229 22.10 -16.62 -43.52
N LEU A 230 23.16 -16.06 -44.11
CA LEU A 230 23.90 -14.94 -43.50
C LEU A 230 23.02 -13.69 -43.34
N HIS A 231 22.16 -13.38 -44.31
CA HIS A 231 21.20 -12.27 -44.19
C HIS A 231 20.16 -12.54 -43.04
N THR A 232 19.72 -13.78 -42.90
CA THR A 232 18.81 -14.16 -41.82
C THR A 232 19.51 -14.03 -40.48
N ALA A 233 20.74 -14.55 -40.31
CA ALA A 233 21.52 -14.42 -39.09
C ALA A 233 21.79 -12.94 -38.74
N GLN A 234 22.15 -12.10 -39.70
CA GLN A 234 22.32 -10.66 -39.51
C GLN A 234 21.04 -9.97 -38.99
N ARG A 235 19.89 -10.35 -39.54
CA ARG A 235 18.59 -9.83 -39.12
C ARG A 235 18.29 -10.26 -37.65
N ASP A 236 18.57 -11.53 -37.32
CA ASP A 236 18.35 -12.07 -35.97
C ASP A 236 19.26 -11.39 -34.95
N VAL A 237 20.54 -11.11 -35.29
CA VAL A 237 21.45 -10.32 -34.44
C VAL A 237 20.91 -8.91 -34.21
N ARG A 238 20.43 -8.21 -35.23
CA ARG A 238 19.87 -6.88 -35.12
C ARG A 238 18.61 -6.86 -34.21
N SER A 239 17.74 -7.86 -34.40
CA SER A 239 16.54 -8.03 -33.58
C SER A 239 16.88 -8.25 -32.10
N LEU A 240 17.91 -9.08 -31.83
CA LEU A 240 18.41 -9.33 -30.49
C LEU A 240 18.98 -8.05 -29.83
N SER A 241 19.80 -7.29 -30.57
CA SER A 241 20.35 -6.02 -30.11
C SER A 241 19.23 -5.02 -29.77
N SER A 242 18.23 -4.89 -30.64
CA SER A 242 17.07 -4.02 -30.39
C SER A 242 16.29 -4.43 -29.15
N LEU A 243 16.11 -5.74 -28.90
CA LEU A 243 15.43 -6.24 -27.70
C LEU A 243 16.20 -5.92 -26.41
N ILE A 244 17.53 -6.07 -26.45
CA ILE A 244 18.40 -5.72 -25.30
C ILE A 244 18.32 -4.21 -25.01
N ASP A 245 18.37 -3.37 -26.03
CA ASP A 245 18.23 -1.91 -25.90
C ASP A 245 16.87 -1.51 -25.36
N ASP A 246 15.80 -2.17 -25.79
CA ASP A 246 14.44 -1.96 -25.29
C ASP A 246 14.33 -2.33 -23.79
N LEU A 247 14.91 -3.46 -23.38
CA LEU A 247 14.96 -3.89 -21.99
C LEU A 247 15.76 -2.92 -21.10
N PHE A 248 16.90 -2.45 -21.58
CA PHE A 248 17.73 -1.49 -20.85
C PHE A 248 16.99 -0.16 -20.62
N GLN A 249 16.34 0.35 -21.67
CA GLN A 249 15.54 1.58 -21.54
C GLN A 249 14.34 1.41 -20.63
N MET A 250 13.67 0.26 -20.70
CA MET A 250 12.56 -0.02 -19.79
C MET A 250 13.03 -0.04 -18.34
N ALA A 251 14.20 -0.64 -18.05
CA ALA A 251 14.78 -0.64 -16.72
C ALA A 251 15.13 0.78 -16.23
N GLN A 252 15.62 1.65 -17.11
CA GLN A 252 15.89 3.06 -16.80
C GLN A 252 14.60 3.84 -16.48
N LEU A 253 13.56 3.64 -17.29
CA LEU A 253 12.24 4.27 -17.07
C LEU A 253 11.62 3.85 -15.75
N ASP A 254 11.79 2.57 -15.35
CA ASP A 254 11.29 2.03 -14.08
C ASP A 254 12.01 2.59 -12.86
N ALA A 255 13.29 2.81 -12.97
CA ALA A 255 14.08 3.42 -11.91
C ALA A 255 13.73 4.91 -11.66
N GLY A 256 12.80 5.47 -12.44
CA GLY A 256 12.39 6.88 -12.35
C GLY A 256 13.48 7.87 -12.77
N GLY A 257 14.55 7.37 -13.40
CA GLY A 257 15.75 8.13 -13.76
C GLY A 257 16.12 8.02 -15.24
N PHE A 258 15.16 8.20 -16.16
CA PHE A 258 15.54 8.28 -17.58
C PHE A 258 16.28 9.62 -17.81
N PRO A 259 17.61 9.59 -17.99
CA PRO A 259 18.39 10.83 -18.12
C PRO A 259 18.10 11.46 -19.49
N LEU A 260 17.42 12.60 -19.49
CA LEU A 260 17.16 13.35 -20.71
C LEU A 260 18.23 14.41 -20.93
N ASN A 261 18.83 14.42 -22.10
CA ASN A 261 19.71 15.49 -22.56
C ASN A 261 18.91 16.48 -23.44
N ARG A 262 18.09 17.32 -22.79
CA ARG A 262 17.24 18.28 -23.50
C ARG A 262 18.03 19.46 -24.02
N ALA A 263 17.87 19.72 -25.31
CA ALA A 263 18.43 20.90 -25.99
C ALA A 263 17.38 21.52 -26.92
N LYS A 264 17.58 22.77 -27.30
CA LYS A 264 16.80 23.38 -28.39
C LYS A 264 17.19 22.73 -29.71
N ALA A 265 16.27 22.08 -30.37
CA ALA A 265 16.49 21.37 -31.61
C ALA A 265 15.30 21.55 -32.58
N SER A 266 15.53 21.29 -33.87
CA SER A 266 14.47 21.27 -34.88
C SER A 266 13.74 19.90 -34.81
N LEU A 267 12.47 19.95 -34.50
CA LEU A 267 11.60 18.76 -34.60
C LEU A 267 11.26 18.46 -36.05
N GLY A 268 11.19 19.49 -36.88
CA GLY A 268 10.99 19.35 -38.31
C GLY A 268 12.10 18.56 -38.99
N ASP A 269 13.38 18.85 -38.68
CA ASP A 269 14.52 18.09 -39.20
C ASP A 269 14.47 16.64 -38.69
N LEU A 270 14.20 16.43 -37.42
CA LEU A 270 14.08 15.07 -36.86
C LEU A 270 12.99 14.23 -37.50
N VAL A 271 11.84 14.81 -37.80
CA VAL A 271 10.75 14.16 -38.53
C VAL A 271 11.18 13.84 -39.97
N SER A 272 11.84 14.77 -40.64
CA SER A 272 12.33 14.58 -42.01
C SER A 272 13.34 13.43 -42.08
N ASP A 273 14.34 13.42 -41.20
CA ASP A 273 15.35 12.35 -41.12
C ASP A 273 14.71 11.00 -40.84
N THR A 274 13.70 10.99 -39.94
CA THR A 274 12.99 9.77 -39.60
C THR A 274 12.19 9.25 -40.80
N LEU A 275 11.46 10.12 -41.52
CA LEU A 275 10.71 9.75 -42.70
C LEU A 275 11.66 9.22 -43.81
N GLU A 276 12.81 9.86 -44.00
CA GLU A 276 13.82 9.41 -44.99
C GLU A 276 14.27 7.98 -44.66
N SER A 277 14.52 7.66 -43.40
CA SER A 277 14.92 6.31 -42.95
C SER A 277 13.88 5.23 -43.26
N PHE A 278 12.60 5.57 -43.36
CA PHE A 278 11.51 4.66 -43.69
C PHE A 278 11.14 4.63 -45.18
N THR A 279 11.72 5.49 -46.01
CA THR A 279 11.34 5.61 -47.46
C THR A 279 11.53 4.31 -48.20
N GLU A 280 12.63 3.61 -47.98
CA GLU A 280 12.90 2.34 -48.68
C GLU A 280 11.94 1.25 -48.22
N LEU A 281 11.63 1.20 -46.91
CA LEU A 281 10.66 0.28 -46.36
C LEU A 281 9.24 0.56 -46.90
N ALA A 282 8.89 1.84 -47.06
CA ALA A 282 7.62 2.25 -47.64
C ALA A 282 7.45 1.75 -49.07
N LYS A 283 8.49 1.86 -49.90
CA LYS A 283 8.52 1.32 -51.27
C LYS A 283 8.36 -0.20 -51.29
N GLN A 284 9.12 -0.90 -50.43
CA GLN A 284 9.07 -2.37 -50.34
C GLN A 284 7.70 -2.91 -49.93
N HIS A 285 6.99 -2.18 -49.04
CA HIS A 285 5.66 -2.56 -48.56
C HIS A 285 4.50 -1.92 -49.35
N GLU A 286 4.80 -1.13 -50.38
CA GLU A 286 3.83 -0.38 -51.20
C GLU A 286 2.93 0.56 -50.29
N ILE A 287 3.51 1.20 -49.29
CA ILE A 287 2.81 2.10 -48.37
C ILE A 287 3.12 3.55 -48.73
N TYR A 288 2.10 4.41 -48.75
CA TYR A 288 2.28 5.84 -48.93
C TYR A 288 2.72 6.48 -47.62
N LEU A 289 3.93 7.08 -47.63
CA LEU A 289 4.50 7.76 -46.44
C LEU A 289 4.51 9.26 -46.69
N GLU A 290 3.92 10.03 -45.79
CA GLU A 290 3.89 11.50 -45.88
C GLU A 290 4.11 12.16 -44.52
N GLY A 291 4.64 13.38 -44.53
CA GLY A 291 4.84 14.16 -43.29
C GLY A 291 4.56 15.65 -43.55
N ASN A 292 3.95 16.30 -42.55
CA ASN A 292 3.71 17.72 -42.57
C ASN A 292 4.05 18.32 -41.21
N VAL A 293 4.86 19.38 -41.22
CA VAL A 293 5.30 20.12 -40.03
C VAL A 293 4.90 21.57 -40.19
N ASP A 294 4.14 22.10 -39.26
CA ASP A 294 3.75 23.52 -39.26
C ASP A 294 5.00 24.43 -39.13
N PRO A 295 5.06 25.54 -39.85
CA PRO A 295 6.27 26.39 -39.93
C PRO A 295 6.73 26.99 -38.62
N ASP A 296 5.83 27.13 -37.63
CA ASP A 296 6.07 27.77 -36.34
C ASP A 296 6.42 26.76 -35.22
N VAL A 297 6.64 25.49 -35.55
CA VAL A 297 6.96 24.43 -34.57
C VAL A 297 8.33 24.61 -33.94
N ASP A 298 9.34 24.90 -34.75
CA ASP A 298 10.74 24.97 -34.32
C ASP A 298 11.14 26.32 -33.69
N PRO A 299 12.09 26.35 -32.74
CA PRO A 299 12.74 25.20 -32.09
C PRO A 299 11.93 24.62 -30.91
N VAL A 300 12.12 23.32 -30.64
CA VAL A 300 11.53 22.61 -29.49
C VAL A 300 12.62 22.24 -28.48
N HIS A 301 12.33 22.32 -27.19
CA HIS A 301 13.25 21.93 -26.10
C HIS A 301 13.07 20.43 -25.77
N MET A 302 13.85 19.59 -26.43
CA MET A 302 13.70 18.14 -26.35
C MET A 302 15.04 17.40 -26.36
N ASP A 303 15.02 16.13 -25.99
CA ASP A 303 16.07 15.17 -26.28
C ASP A 303 15.80 14.53 -27.65
N THR A 304 16.60 14.89 -28.65
CA THR A 304 16.42 14.45 -30.04
C THR A 304 16.54 12.94 -30.21
N GLN A 305 17.46 12.28 -29.50
CA GLN A 305 17.61 10.82 -29.57
C GLN A 305 16.38 10.11 -28.97
N ALA A 306 15.92 10.57 -27.80
CA ALA A 306 14.76 10.01 -27.14
C ALA A 306 13.46 10.21 -27.98
N ILE A 307 13.23 11.43 -28.50
CA ILE A 307 12.05 11.70 -29.36
C ILE A 307 12.15 10.97 -30.69
N GLY A 308 13.33 10.89 -31.29
CA GLY A 308 13.55 10.08 -32.51
C GLY A 308 13.13 8.61 -32.29
N ARG A 309 13.44 8.07 -31.11
CA ARG A 309 13.00 6.70 -30.77
C ARG A 309 11.48 6.58 -30.59
N VAL A 310 10.80 7.60 -30.05
CA VAL A 310 9.33 7.64 -30.02
C VAL A 310 8.77 7.57 -31.43
N LEU A 311 9.30 8.40 -32.34
CA LEU A 311 8.88 8.41 -33.76
C LEU A 311 9.11 7.05 -34.42
N ILE A 312 10.30 6.46 -34.27
CA ILE A 312 10.63 5.14 -34.85
C ILE A 312 9.66 4.06 -34.30
N ASN A 313 9.34 4.07 -33.00
CA ASN A 313 8.41 3.12 -32.42
C ASN A 313 6.99 3.26 -32.99
N LEU A 314 6.49 4.50 -33.08
CA LEU A 314 5.14 4.77 -33.60
C LEU A 314 5.03 4.48 -35.09
N ILE A 315 6.00 4.95 -35.90
CA ILE A 315 6.02 4.72 -37.36
C ILE A 315 6.21 3.23 -37.64
N GLY A 316 7.15 2.57 -36.97
CA GLY A 316 7.38 1.13 -37.12
C GLY A 316 6.15 0.30 -36.76
N ASN A 317 5.36 0.73 -35.78
CA ASN A 317 4.07 0.13 -35.45
C ASN A 317 3.04 0.36 -36.55
N ALA A 318 2.93 1.59 -37.08
CA ALA A 318 2.06 1.93 -38.21
C ALA A 318 2.36 1.07 -39.43
N PHE A 319 3.63 0.96 -39.85
CA PHE A 319 4.06 0.12 -40.99
C PHE A 319 3.70 -1.35 -40.79
N ARG A 320 3.84 -1.88 -39.59
CA ARG A 320 3.56 -3.30 -39.30
C ARG A 320 2.08 -3.65 -39.49
N HIS A 321 1.20 -2.70 -39.23
CA HIS A 321 -0.25 -2.91 -39.22
C HIS A 321 -0.96 -2.32 -40.43
N THR A 322 -0.24 -1.62 -41.33
CA THR A 322 -0.80 -1.06 -42.56
C THR A 322 -0.64 -2.06 -43.70
N PRO A 323 -1.71 -2.42 -44.41
CA PRO A 323 -1.62 -3.27 -45.61
C PRO A 323 -0.97 -2.53 -46.80
N PRO A 324 -0.52 -3.26 -47.83
CA PRO A 324 -0.10 -2.65 -49.09
C PRO A 324 -1.15 -1.67 -49.62
N THR A 325 -0.70 -0.59 -50.27
CA THR A 325 -1.50 0.54 -50.75
C THR A 325 -2.11 1.42 -49.65
N GLY A 326 -1.84 1.11 -48.39
CA GLY A 326 -2.23 1.94 -47.24
C GLY A 326 -1.37 3.20 -47.09
N ARG A 327 -1.68 4.00 -46.09
CA ARG A 327 -1.02 5.29 -45.83
C ARG A 327 -0.55 5.37 -44.38
N VAL A 328 0.66 5.92 -44.20
CA VAL A 328 1.21 6.33 -42.91
C VAL A 328 1.55 7.82 -43.00
N SER A 329 1.02 8.63 -42.11
CA SER A 329 1.24 10.09 -42.10
C SER A 329 1.68 10.60 -40.74
N ILE A 330 2.54 11.65 -40.75
CA ILE A 330 3.00 12.36 -39.58
C ILE A 330 2.58 13.81 -39.69
N TRP A 331 1.92 14.32 -38.64
CA TRP A 331 1.51 15.71 -38.56
C TRP A 331 2.09 16.32 -37.30
N VAL A 332 2.74 17.48 -37.40
CA VAL A 332 3.31 18.21 -36.28
C VAL A 332 2.72 19.61 -36.24
N ARG A 333 2.13 19.97 -35.10
CA ARG A 333 1.44 21.25 -34.93
C ARG A 333 1.82 21.90 -33.61
N ARG A 334 1.98 23.21 -33.64
CA ARG A 334 2.14 24.00 -32.40
C ARG A 334 0.77 24.22 -31.75
N THR A 335 0.71 24.03 -30.46
CA THR A 335 -0.49 24.23 -29.64
C THR A 335 -0.20 25.14 -28.47
N THR A 336 -1.22 25.56 -27.74
CA THR A 336 -1.06 26.38 -26.52
C THR A 336 -0.31 25.68 -25.40
N ARG A 337 -0.19 24.35 -25.43
CA ARG A 337 0.47 23.53 -24.40
C ARG A 337 1.90 23.11 -24.80
N GLY A 338 2.30 23.33 -26.03
CA GLY A 338 3.56 22.85 -26.60
C GLY A 338 3.39 22.42 -28.05
N VAL A 339 3.97 21.31 -28.43
CA VAL A 339 3.91 20.77 -29.78
C VAL A 339 3.23 19.41 -29.75
N ASP A 340 2.20 19.23 -30.55
CA ASP A 340 1.53 17.96 -30.76
C ASP A 340 2.11 17.28 -32.01
N VAL A 341 2.47 15.99 -31.87
CA VAL A 341 2.93 15.12 -32.95
C VAL A 341 1.93 13.98 -33.08
N THR A 342 1.38 13.85 -34.27
CA THR A 342 0.39 12.82 -34.60
C THR A 342 0.94 11.89 -35.66
N VAL A 343 0.98 10.59 -35.39
CA VAL A 343 1.28 9.51 -36.32
C VAL A 343 -0.02 8.77 -36.61
N SER A 344 -0.44 8.73 -37.87
CA SER A 344 -1.69 8.10 -38.30
C SER A 344 -1.44 7.05 -39.37
N ASP A 345 -2.14 5.93 -39.27
CA ASP A 345 -2.13 4.86 -40.29
C ASP A 345 -3.56 4.50 -40.74
N THR A 346 -3.65 3.88 -41.93
CA THR A 346 -4.89 3.33 -42.46
C THR A 346 -4.91 1.80 -42.34
N GLY A 347 -4.37 1.28 -41.25
CA GLY A 347 -4.22 -0.14 -41.00
C GLY A 347 -5.48 -0.83 -40.47
N GLU A 348 -5.27 -2.00 -39.89
CA GLU A 348 -6.36 -2.84 -39.39
C GLU A 348 -7.09 -2.25 -38.13
N GLY A 349 -6.51 -1.20 -37.54
CA GLY A 349 -7.05 -0.60 -36.30
C GLY A 349 -6.90 -1.50 -35.09
N ILE A 350 -7.34 -0.98 -33.93
CA ILE A 350 -7.23 -1.62 -32.62
C ILE A 350 -8.64 -1.89 -32.09
N ARG A 351 -8.88 -3.06 -31.49
CA ARG A 351 -10.16 -3.37 -30.85
C ARG A 351 -10.34 -2.48 -29.61
N GLU A 352 -11.57 -2.04 -29.37
CA GLU A 352 -11.90 -1.18 -28.25
C GLU A 352 -11.43 -1.76 -26.90
N GLU A 353 -11.53 -3.07 -26.72
CA GLU A 353 -11.08 -3.79 -25.54
C GLU A 353 -9.55 -3.79 -25.37
N ASP A 354 -8.78 -3.66 -26.42
CA ASP A 354 -7.31 -3.62 -26.41
C ASP A 354 -6.78 -2.20 -26.12
N ILE A 355 -7.52 -1.15 -26.45
CA ILE A 355 -7.08 0.26 -26.32
C ILE A 355 -6.55 0.63 -24.92
N PRO A 356 -7.18 0.24 -23.82
CA PRO A 356 -6.65 0.54 -22.49
C PRO A 356 -5.30 -0.08 -22.19
N HIS A 357 -4.97 -1.19 -22.87
CA HIS A 357 -3.84 -2.06 -22.55
C HIS A 357 -2.63 -1.88 -23.48
N ILE A 358 -2.78 -1.23 -24.64
CA ILE A 358 -1.69 -1.15 -25.67
C ILE A 358 -0.41 -0.47 -25.17
N PHE A 359 -0.47 0.34 -24.12
CA PHE A 359 0.69 0.96 -23.49
C PHE A 359 1.25 0.15 -22.32
N GLU A 360 0.60 -0.97 -21.96
CA GLU A 360 1.14 -1.90 -20.98
C GLU A 360 2.34 -2.65 -21.56
N ARG A 361 3.27 -2.98 -20.71
CA ARG A 361 4.50 -3.70 -21.09
C ARG A 361 4.14 -5.10 -21.56
N PHE A 362 4.80 -5.53 -22.65
CA PHE A 362 4.61 -6.85 -23.24
C PHE A 362 3.19 -7.13 -23.74
N TYR A 363 2.33 -6.12 -23.75
CA TYR A 363 0.99 -6.28 -24.27
C TYR A 363 1.02 -6.48 -25.78
N ARG A 364 0.34 -7.51 -26.25
CA ARG A 364 0.15 -7.82 -27.67
C ARG A 364 -1.28 -8.30 -27.87
N GLY A 365 -2.02 -7.68 -28.76
CA GLY A 365 -3.36 -8.13 -29.15
C GLY A 365 -3.32 -9.56 -29.68
N GLU A 366 -4.42 -10.31 -29.56
CA GLU A 366 -4.49 -11.74 -29.90
C GLU A 366 -4.02 -12.08 -31.33
N LYS A 367 -4.33 -11.23 -32.32
CA LYS A 367 -3.90 -11.42 -33.69
C LYS A 367 -2.39 -11.27 -33.90
N SER A 368 -1.72 -10.45 -33.11
CA SER A 368 -0.27 -10.22 -33.20
C SER A 368 0.56 -11.31 -32.52
N ARG A 369 -0.05 -12.13 -31.65
CA ARG A 369 0.61 -13.30 -31.03
C ARG A 369 0.96 -14.39 -32.06
N ASN A 370 0.20 -14.51 -33.14
CA ASN A 370 0.37 -15.54 -34.15
C ASN A 370 1.30 -15.17 -35.30
N ARG A 371 1.82 -13.93 -35.40
CA ARG A 371 2.73 -13.51 -36.46
C ARG A 371 4.19 -13.61 -36.01
N VAL A 372 5.00 -14.35 -36.75
CA VAL A 372 6.45 -14.58 -36.57
C VAL A 372 7.30 -13.28 -36.56
N THR A 373 6.71 -12.16 -36.96
CA THR A 373 7.37 -10.86 -37.14
C THR A 373 6.98 -9.82 -36.05
N GLY A 374 6.36 -10.23 -34.96
CA GLY A 374 5.91 -9.30 -33.93
C GLY A 374 7.02 -8.87 -32.98
N GLY A 375 7.21 -7.57 -32.73
CA GLY A 375 8.14 -7.03 -31.72
C GLY A 375 7.73 -7.41 -30.29
N ALA A 376 8.63 -7.18 -29.34
CA ALA A 376 8.54 -7.57 -27.92
C ALA A 376 7.38 -6.94 -27.13
N GLY A 377 6.52 -6.11 -27.72
CA GLY A 377 5.45 -5.40 -27.03
C GLY A 377 5.96 -4.29 -26.08
N LEU A 378 7.21 -3.87 -26.23
CA LEU A 378 7.83 -2.83 -25.43
C LEU A 378 7.77 -1.44 -26.07
N GLY A 379 7.70 -1.36 -27.40
CA GLY A 379 7.87 -0.08 -28.14
C GLY A 379 6.88 1.01 -27.75
N LEU A 380 5.58 0.69 -27.61
CA LEU A 380 4.56 1.67 -27.18
C LEU A 380 4.73 2.08 -25.70
N ALA A 381 5.09 1.15 -24.82
CA ALA A 381 5.37 1.43 -23.42
C ALA A 381 6.60 2.35 -23.28
N ILE A 382 7.67 2.08 -24.03
CA ILE A 382 8.88 2.93 -24.10
C ILE A 382 8.52 4.32 -24.65
N ALA A 383 7.77 4.39 -25.73
CA ALA A 383 7.33 5.66 -26.31
C ALA A 383 6.58 6.52 -25.29
N ARG A 384 5.62 5.94 -24.58
CA ARG A 384 4.88 6.63 -23.52
C ARG A 384 5.79 7.04 -22.36
N GLY A 385 6.72 6.18 -21.95
CA GLY A 385 7.69 6.47 -20.89
C GLY A 385 8.58 7.67 -21.25
N ILE A 386 9.12 7.72 -22.45
CA ILE A 386 9.95 8.82 -22.95
C ILE A 386 9.15 10.12 -23.02
N VAL A 387 7.93 10.09 -23.57
CA VAL A 387 7.07 11.27 -23.67
C VAL A 387 6.73 11.81 -22.26
N ARG A 388 6.42 10.93 -21.31
CA ARG A 388 6.18 11.31 -19.91
C ARG A 388 7.41 11.87 -19.22
N ALA A 389 8.58 11.33 -19.51
CA ALA A 389 9.84 11.89 -19.03
C ALA A 389 10.07 13.32 -19.55
N HIS A 390 9.56 13.67 -20.75
CA HIS A 390 9.56 15.02 -21.31
C HIS A 390 8.49 15.93 -20.68
N GLY A 391 7.59 15.43 -19.83
CA GLY A 391 6.48 16.17 -19.23
C GLY A 391 5.21 16.16 -20.08
N GLY A 392 5.21 15.37 -21.16
CA GLY A 392 4.07 15.15 -22.04
C GLY A 392 3.22 13.92 -21.69
N ASP A 393 2.30 13.56 -22.57
CA ASP A 393 1.62 12.25 -22.57
C ASP A 393 1.26 11.85 -24.02
N ILE A 394 0.94 10.56 -24.21
CA ILE A 394 0.54 9.99 -25.48
C ILE A 394 -0.87 9.42 -25.39
N ARG A 395 -1.67 9.67 -26.41
CA ARG A 395 -3.04 9.17 -26.57
C ARG A 395 -3.18 8.44 -27.88
N VAL A 396 -4.19 7.60 -27.96
CA VAL A 396 -4.54 6.81 -29.15
C VAL A 396 -6.01 6.98 -29.47
N GLU A 397 -6.32 7.08 -30.74
CA GLU A 397 -7.65 7.01 -31.30
C GLU A 397 -7.61 5.94 -32.41
N SER A 398 -8.48 4.95 -32.34
CA SER A 398 -8.48 3.85 -33.32
C SER A 398 -9.87 3.27 -33.47
N GLU A 399 -10.16 2.84 -34.69
CA GLU A 399 -11.37 2.11 -35.00
C GLU A 399 -11.00 0.92 -35.88
N LEU A 400 -11.50 -0.25 -35.55
CA LEU A 400 -11.19 -1.50 -36.23
C LEU A 400 -11.56 -1.39 -37.74
N GLY A 401 -10.59 -1.65 -38.60
CA GLY A 401 -10.73 -1.55 -40.05
C GLY A 401 -10.58 -0.14 -40.64
N LYS A 402 -10.37 0.90 -39.82
CA LYS A 402 -10.16 2.28 -40.31
C LYS A 402 -8.75 2.82 -40.04
N GLY A 403 -7.99 2.16 -39.20
CA GLY A 403 -6.64 2.54 -38.86
C GLY A 403 -6.50 3.09 -37.43
N THR A 404 -5.30 3.61 -37.12
CA THR A 404 -4.93 4.09 -35.79
C THR A 404 -4.26 5.44 -35.86
N GLN A 405 -4.52 6.29 -34.87
CA GLN A 405 -3.89 7.59 -34.70
C GLN A 405 -3.28 7.68 -33.29
N PHE A 406 -1.96 7.82 -33.22
CA PHE A 406 -1.25 8.13 -32.00
C PHE A 406 -0.89 9.60 -31.97
N THR A 407 -1.26 10.30 -30.91
CA THR A 407 -0.88 11.70 -30.71
C THR A 407 -0.13 11.86 -29.41
N PHE A 408 1.07 12.42 -29.44
CA PHE A 408 1.80 12.80 -28.23
C PHE A 408 2.13 14.28 -28.26
N TYR A 409 2.31 14.87 -27.07
CA TYR A 409 2.70 16.26 -26.95
C TYR A 409 4.00 16.43 -26.16
N ILE A 410 4.77 17.45 -26.54
CA ILE A 410 5.99 17.90 -25.88
C ILE A 410 5.72 19.34 -25.40
N PRO A 411 5.84 19.65 -24.07
CA PRO A 411 5.54 20.97 -23.54
C PRO A 411 6.56 22.05 -23.95
#